data_b030635a555897c0ff2d24c1866cb730
#
_entry.id   b030635a555897c0ff2d24c1866cb730
#
_cell.length_a   1.000
_cell.length_b   1.000
_cell.length_c   1.000
_cell.angle_alpha   90.00
_cell.angle_beta   90.00
_cell.angle_gamma   90.00
#
_symmetry.space_group_name_H-M   'P 1'
#
loop_
_entity.id
_entity.type
_entity.pdbx_description
1 polymer ?
#
loop_
_entity_poly.entity_id
_entity_poly.type
_entity_poly.pdbx_seq_one_letter_code
_entity_poly.pdbx_strand_id
1 'polypeptide(L)'
;MTESKRPRVMVDMSATLIHHGHIRLLKKAAEIGEVVVALTSDEEVKKTKGYVPELNFEERKEILEGIKYVSEVVSCPWLITEDFMKSQHCDLLVHGADNSNHIPAEKLIIFPRTEGISSSMLRERVLDSLIEMNLDDPKHSRASDKVARFLIESIKKEFRIDQKRTSLSPYGRGRQGRPQQES
;
A
#
# COMPACT_ATOMS: atom_id res chain seq x y z
N MET A 1 -7.85 -39.34 -9.49
CA MET A 1 -7.18 -38.09 -9.90
C MET A 1 -7.33 -37.12 -8.76
N THR A 2 -6.28 -36.91 -7.96
CA THR A 2 -6.30 -35.92 -6.89
C THR A 2 -6.25 -34.53 -7.54
N GLU A 3 -7.34 -33.77 -7.45
CA GLU A 3 -7.31 -32.34 -7.81
C GLU A 3 -6.17 -31.70 -7.02
N SER A 4 -5.18 -31.22 -7.73
CA SER A 4 -4.10 -30.42 -7.14
C SER A 4 -4.75 -29.18 -6.50
N LYS A 5 -4.78 -29.12 -5.17
CA LYS A 5 -5.31 -27.99 -4.42
C LYS A 5 -4.55 -26.73 -4.89
N ARG A 6 -5.29 -25.72 -5.35
CA ARG A 6 -4.68 -24.44 -5.72
C ARG A 6 -3.97 -23.83 -4.50
N PRO A 7 -2.79 -23.24 -4.66
CA PRO A 7 -2.07 -22.61 -3.55
C PRO A 7 -2.90 -21.46 -2.94
N ARG A 8 -2.74 -21.21 -1.65
CA ARG A 8 -3.26 -20.02 -0.99
C ARG A 8 -2.22 -18.92 -1.09
N VAL A 9 -2.62 -17.80 -1.63
CA VAL A 9 -1.75 -16.67 -1.96
C VAL A 9 -2.10 -15.48 -1.09
N MET A 10 -1.18 -15.08 -0.21
CA MET A 10 -1.33 -13.89 0.60
C MET A 10 -0.97 -12.64 -0.22
N VAL A 11 -1.77 -11.59 -0.11
CA VAL A 11 -1.47 -10.27 -0.66
C VAL A 11 -1.56 -9.26 0.48
N ASP A 12 -0.44 -8.72 0.93
CA ASP A 12 -0.44 -7.71 1.99
C ASP A 12 -0.62 -6.29 1.42
N MET A 13 -1.44 -5.52 2.10
CA MET A 13 -1.68 -4.14 1.71
C MET A 13 -2.29 -3.30 2.83
N SER A 14 -1.98 -2.02 2.86
CA SER A 14 -2.68 -1.07 3.72
C SER A 14 -3.99 -0.56 3.12
N ALA A 15 -4.12 -0.54 1.80
CA ALA A 15 -5.33 -0.21 1.04
C ALA A 15 -6.12 1.01 1.58
N THR A 16 -5.42 2.05 2.05
CA THR A 16 -6.04 3.22 2.71
C THR A 16 -7.02 3.97 1.81
N LEU A 17 -6.75 4.01 0.51
CA LEU A 17 -7.69 4.37 -0.56
C LEU A 17 -7.58 3.32 -1.67
N ILE A 18 -8.62 2.51 -1.83
CA ILE A 18 -8.64 1.44 -2.84
C ILE A 18 -8.76 2.05 -4.23
N HIS A 19 -7.95 1.56 -5.16
CA HIS A 19 -7.90 2.00 -6.55
C HIS A 19 -7.62 0.84 -7.50
N HIS A 20 -7.74 1.08 -8.79
CA HIS A 20 -7.56 0.04 -9.81
C HIS A 20 -6.20 -0.66 -9.78
N GLY A 21 -5.16 -0.03 -9.22
CA GLY A 21 -3.85 -0.66 -9.00
C GLY A 21 -3.93 -1.86 -8.05
N HIS A 22 -4.70 -1.73 -6.95
CA HIS A 22 -4.97 -2.86 -6.05
C HIS A 22 -5.76 -3.97 -6.75
N ILE A 23 -6.79 -3.59 -7.54
CA ILE A 23 -7.59 -4.57 -8.29
C ILE A 23 -6.73 -5.37 -9.27
N ARG A 24 -5.78 -4.72 -9.97
CA ARG A 24 -4.85 -5.39 -10.90
C ARG A 24 -3.92 -6.37 -10.16
N LEU A 25 -3.41 -5.99 -8.99
CA LEU A 25 -2.58 -6.87 -8.17
C LEU A 25 -3.37 -8.10 -7.71
N LEU A 26 -4.58 -7.89 -7.15
CA LEU A 26 -5.46 -8.96 -6.71
C LEU A 26 -5.86 -9.89 -7.85
N LYS A 27 -6.13 -9.36 -9.06
CA LYS A 27 -6.41 -10.17 -10.25
C LYS A 27 -5.23 -11.07 -10.58
N LYS A 28 -4.01 -10.56 -10.63
CA LYS A 28 -2.79 -11.35 -10.90
C LYS A 28 -2.56 -12.42 -9.83
N ALA A 29 -2.77 -12.08 -8.56
CA ALA A 29 -2.69 -13.06 -7.47
C ALA A 29 -3.73 -14.18 -7.63
N ALA A 30 -4.96 -13.85 -8.05
CA ALA A 30 -6.03 -14.82 -8.29
C ALA A 30 -5.75 -15.76 -9.48
N GLU A 31 -4.89 -15.37 -10.42
CA GLU A 31 -4.42 -16.26 -11.50
C GLU A 31 -3.49 -17.35 -10.94
N ILE A 32 -2.78 -17.08 -9.84
CA ILE A 32 -1.88 -18.02 -9.18
C ILE A 32 -2.64 -18.97 -8.24
N GLY A 33 -3.50 -18.43 -7.37
CA GLY A 33 -4.15 -19.23 -6.34
C GLY A 33 -5.36 -18.57 -5.72
N GLU A 34 -5.78 -19.11 -4.56
CA GLU A 34 -6.83 -18.55 -3.70
C GLU A 34 -6.25 -17.35 -2.95
N VAL A 35 -6.89 -16.18 -3.08
CA VAL A 35 -6.35 -14.92 -2.55
C VAL A 35 -6.82 -14.64 -1.14
N VAL A 36 -5.87 -14.54 -0.21
CA VAL A 36 -6.05 -14.05 1.15
C VAL A 36 -5.42 -12.66 1.24
N VAL A 37 -6.22 -11.64 1.49
CA VAL A 37 -5.69 -10.28 1.70
C VAL A 37 -5.30 -10.12 3.16
N ALA A 38 -4.02 -9.86 3.41
CA ALA A 38 -3.49 -9.43 4.70
C ALA A 38 -3.61 -7.90 4.76
N LEU A 39 -4.65 -7.41 5.45
CA LEU A 39 -4.96 -5.99 5.56
C LEU A 39 -4.32 -5.40 6.82
N THR A 40 -3.46 -4.40 6.63
CA THR A 40 -2.78 -3.72 7.75
C THR A 40 -3.80 -2.99 8.65
N SER A 41 -3.69 -3.14 9.97
CA SER A 41 -4.57 -2.48 10.94
C SER A 41 -4.39 -0.94 10.94
N ASP A 42 -5.37 -0.21 11.47
CA ASP A 42 -5.32 1.26 11.53
C ASP A 42 -4.18 1.74 12.44
N GLU A 43 -3.90 1.01 13.52
CA GLU A 43 -2.81 1.30 14.45
C GLU A 43 -1.44 1.17 13.76
N GLU A 44 -1.25 0.09 12.99
CA GLU A 44 0.00 -0.14 12.26
C GLU A 44 0.18 0.89 11.14
N VAL A 45 -0.90 1.28 10.43
CA VAL A 45 -0.85 2.37 9.45
C VAL A 45 -0.46 3.69 10.13
N LYS A 46 -1.12 4.04 11.25
CA LYS A 46 -0.83 5.27 12.00
C LYS A 46 0.61 5.28 12.49
N LYS A 47 1.09 4.18 13.05
CA LYS A 47 2.45 4.04 13.59
C LYS A 47 3.50 4.20 12.49
N THR A 48 3.27 3.62 11.32
CA THR A 48 4.27 3.55 10.25
C THR A 48 4.18 4.71 9.27
N LYS A 49 2.96 5.14 8.91
CA LYS A 49 2.74 6.22 7.94
C LYS A 49 2.46 7.58 8.56
N GLY A 50 2.25 7.65 9.89
CA GLY A 50 2.04 8.91 10.62
C GLY A 50 0.63 9.50 10.49
N TYR A 51 -0.33 8.81 9.84
CA TYR A 51 -1.71 9.29 9.68
C TYR A 51 -2.73 8.17 9.91
N VAL A 52 -3.94 8.55 10.29
CA VAL A 52 -5.09 7.64 10.38
C VAL A 52 -5.67 7.46 8.97
N PRO A 53 -5.95 6.22 8.52
CA PRO A 53 -6.60 5.99 7.23
C PRO A 53 -7.93 6.74 7.10
N GLU A 54 -8.28 7.19 5.89
CA GLU A 54 -9.56 7.82 5.58
C GLU A 54 -10.75 6.87 5.78
N LEU A 55 -10.53 5.61 5.43
CA LEU A 55 -11.44 4.50 5.70
C LEU A 55 -10.85 3.66 6.84
N ASN A 56 -11.63 3.41 7.88
CA ASN A 56 -11.21 2.54 8.97
C ASN A 56 -11.04 1.09 8.52
N PHE A 57 -10.49 0.24 9.39
CA PHE A 57 -10.18 -1.15 9.07
C PHE A 57 -11.41 -1.93 8.55
N GLU A 58 -12.56 -1.79 9.20
CA GLU A 58 -13.78 -2.52 8.82
C GLU A 58 -14.31 -2.06 7.46
N GLU A 59 -14.30 -0.75 7.18
CA GLU A 59 -14.71 -0.19 5.88
C GLU A 59 -13.78 -0.68 4.75
N ARG A 60 -12.48 -0.70 4.99
CA ARG A 60 -11.49 -1.22 4.02
C ARG A 60 -11.66 -2.72 3.80
N LYS A 61 -11.94 -3.47 4.87
CA LYS A 61 -12.19 -4.90 4.84
C LYS A 61 -13.44 -5.21 4.00
N GLU A 62 -14.55 -4.56 4.28
CA GLU A 62 -15.82 -4.74 3.55
C GLU A 62 -15.65 -4.50 2.05
N ILE A 63 -14.95 -3.43 1.67
CA ILE A 63 -14.64 -3.15 0.26
C ILE A 63 -13.81 -4.28 -0.38
N LEU A 64 -12.80 -4.77 0.33
CA LEU A 64 -11.95 -5.85 -0.17
C LEU A 64 -12.69 -7.17 -0.31
N GLU A 65 -13.54 -7.52 0.65
CA GLU A 65 -14.40 -8.72 0.61
C GLU A 65 -15.40 -8.69 -0.55
N GLY A 66 -15.83 -7.49 -0.97
CA GLY A 66 -16.65 -7.27 -2.16
C GLY A 66 -15.92 -7.47 -3.50
N ILE A 67 -14.59 -7.63 -3.51
CA ILE A 67 -13.81 -7.79 -4.73
C ILE A 67 -13.79 -9.27 -5.13
N LYS A 68 -14.30 -9.58 -6.31
CA LYS A 68 -14.43 -10.96 -6.84
C LYS A 68 -13.14 -11.79 -6.89
N TYR A 69 -11.99 -11.19 -6.72
CA TYR A 69 -10.68 -11.87 -6.70
C TYR A 69 -10.23 -12.24 -5.30
N VAL A 70 -10.93 -11.79 -4.26
CA VAL A 70 -10.58 -11.99 -2.85
C VAL A 70 -11.43 -13.11 -2.28
N SER A 71 -10.78 -14.07 -1.64
CA SER A 71 -11.46 -15.19 -0.96
C SER A 71 -11.61 -14.91 0.53
N GLU A 72 -10.66 -14.20 1.13
CA GLU A 72 -10.62 -13.91 2.56
C GLU A 72 -9.83 -12.63 2.84
N VAL A 73 -10.21 -11.90 3.90
CA VAL A 73 -9.46 -10.75 4.41
C VAL A 73 -9.13 -10.99 5.88
N VAL A 74 -7.84 -10.89 6.22
CA VAL A 74 -7.33 -11.05 7.58
C VAL A 74 -6.58 -9.82 8.03
N SER A 75 -6.63 -9.50 9.32
CA SER A 75 -5.80 -8.43 9.88
C SER A 75 -4.35 -8.87 9.98
N CYS A 76 -3.42 -7.96 9.67
CA CYS A 76 -2.01 -8.25 9.73
C CYS A 76 -1.17 -7.12 10.35
N PRO A 77 0.01 -7.42 10.88
CA PRO A 77 1.02 -6.43 11.25
C PRO A 77 1.56 -5.72 10.01
N TRP A 78 2.38 -4.68 10.21
CA TRP A 78 3.03 -3.97 9.11
C TRP A 78 3.95 -4.84 8.26
N LEU A 79 4.71 -5.72 8.89
CA LEU A 79 5.60 -6.67 8.20
C LEU A 79 5.04 -8.09 8.29
N ILE A 80 4.95 -8.75 7.15
CA ILE A 80 4.59 -10.15 7.06
C ILE A 80 5.81 -11.02 7.33
N THR A 81 5.60 -12.06 8.14
CA THR A 81 6.61 -13.11 8.41
C THR A 81 6.14 -14.45 7.87
N GLU A 82 7.07 -15.39 7.68
CA GLU A 82 6.70 -16.76 7.30
C GLU A 82 5.77 -17.44 8.32
N ASP A 83 5.94 -17.16 9.61
CA ASP A 83 5.09 -17.74 10.65
C ASP A 83 3.67 -17.17 10.58
N PHE A 84 3.52 -15.89 10.24
CA PHE A 84 2.20 -15.31 9.97
C PHE A 84 1.57 -15.97 8.74
N MET A 85 2.32 -16.12 7.64
CA MET A 85 1.82 -16.83 6.45
C MET A 85 1.35 -18.25 6.77
N LYS A 86 2.16 -19.01 7.55
CA LYS A 86 1.80 -20.37 7.98
C LYS A 86 0.55 -20.38 8.84
N SER A 87 0.39 -19.42 9.78
CA SER A 87 -0.79 -19.33 10.64
C SER A 87 -2.08 -19.08 9.83
N GLN A 88 -1.96 -18.42 8.67
CA GLN A 88 -3.05 -18.17 7.73
C GLN A 88 -3.13 -19.24 6.63
N HIS A 89 -2.36 -20.31 6.73
CA HIS A 89 -2.28 -21.40 5.74
C HIS A 89 -1.96 -20.91 4.33
N CYS A 90 -1.13 -19.86 4.19
CA CYS A 90 -0.71 -19.30 2.91
C CYS A 90 0.64 -19.85 2.47
N ASP A 91 0.72 -20.24 1.20
CA ASP A 91 1.91 -20.84 0.58
C ASP A 91 2.86 -19.78 0.01
N LEU A 92 2.31 -18.70 -0.53
CA LEU A 92 3.03 -17.64 -1.26
C LEU A 92 2.61 -16.26 -0.75
N LEU A 93 3.55 -15.32 -0.78
CA LEU A 93 3.28 -13.90 -0.64
C LEU A 93 3.41 -13.21 -2.00
N VAL A 94 2.40 -12.45 -2.39
CA VAL A 94 2.41 -11.57 -3.55
C VAL A 94 2.43 -10.12 -3.09
N HIS A 95 3.37 -9.34 -3.57
CA HIS A 95 3.51 -7.92 -3.21
C HIS A 95 3.84 -7.04 -4.44
N GLY A 96 3.70 -5.73 -4.29
CA GLY A 96 4.21 -4.74 -5.24
C GLY A 96 5.73 -4.60 -5.18
N ALA A 97 6.32 -3.84 -6.10
CA ALA A 97 7.77 -3.63 -6.18
C ALA A 97 8.37 -2.87 -4.96
N ASP A 98 7.54 -2.35 -4.07
CA ASP A 98 7.92 -1.67 -2.83
C ASP A 98 7.96 -2.61 -1.60
N ASN A 99 8.09 -3.92 -1.83
CA ASN A 99 8.15 -4.92 -0.77
C ASN A 99 9.28 -4.65 0.22
N SER A 100 8.95 -4.70 1.50
CA SER A 100 9.89 -4.64 2.62
C SER A 100 9.85 -5.89 3.52
N ASN A 101 9.02 -6.89 3.17
CA ASN A 101 8.91 -8.13 3.91
C ASN A 101 10.14 -9.01 3.67
N HIS A 102 10.63 -9.65 4.72
CA HIS A 102 11.75 -10.59 4.65
C HIS A 102 11.23 -12.02 4.49
N ILE A 103 10.74 -12.34 3.27
CA ILE A 103 10.22 -13.66 2.91
C ILE A 103 11.21 -14.32 1.94
N PRO A 104 11.50 -15.64 2.07
CA PRO A 104 12.32 -16.36 1.13
C PRO A 104 11.86 -16.22 -0.31
N ALA A 105 12.81 -16.09 -1.25
CA ALA A 105 12.51 -15.78 -2.65
C ALA A 105 11.59 -16.80 -3.33
N GLU A 106 11.66 -18.07 -2.89
CA GLU A 106 10.79 -19.15 -3.40
C GLU A 106 9.32 -19.02 -2.97
N LYS A 107 9.04 -18.18 -1.96
CA LYS A 107 7.68 -17.90 -1.46
C LYS A 107 7.20 -16.49 -1.78
N LEU A 108 8.01 -15.68 -2.46
CA LEU A 108 7.72 -14.28 -2.72
C LEU A 108 7.57 -14.01 -4.23
N ILE A 109 6.44 -13.45 -4.61
CA ILE A 109 6.19 -13.03 -5.99
C ILE A 109 6.00 -11.51 -6.00
N ILE A 110 6.85 -10.81 -6.76
CA ILE A 110 6.80 -9.35 -6.89
C ILE A 110 6.21 -8.97 -8.25
N PHE A 111 5.15 -8.16 -8.22
CA PHE A 111 4.62 -7.53 -9.42
C PHE A 111 4.99 -6.05 -9.50
N PRO A 112 5.23 -5.53 -10.71
CA PRO A 112 5.44 -4.11 -10.89
C PRO A 112 4.20 -3.32 -10.46
N ARG A 113 4.41 -2.12 -9.91
CA ARG A 113 3.32 -1.21 -9.55
C ARG A 113 2.58 -0.74 -10.81
N THR A 114 1.29 -0.49 -10.64
CA THR A 114 0.54 0.21 -11.68
C THR A 114 0.98 1.67 -11.72
N GLU A 115 1.47 2.11 -12.87
CA GLU A 115 1.90 3.49 -13.07
C GLU A 115 0.72 4.46 -13.00
N GLY A 116 0.99 5.70 -12.59
CA GLY A 116 0.03 6.79 -12.59
C GLY A 116 -1.06 6.72 -11.52
N ILE A 117 -0.94 5.80 -10.54
CA ILE A 117 -1.91 5.68 -9.45
C ILE A 117 -1.27 5.22 -8.13
N SER A 118 -1.63 5.91 -7.05
CA SER A 118 -1.38 5.51 -5.65
C SER A 118 -2.40 6.19 -4.75
N SER A 119 -2.54 5.73 -3.51
CA SER A 119 -3.39 6.40 -2.52
C SER A 119 -2.96 7.85 -2.29
N SER A 120 -1.64 8.13 -2.30
CA SER A 120 -1.11 9.49 -2.18
C SER A 120 -1.49 10.37 -3.37
N MET A 121 -1.38 9.87 -4.60
CA MET A 121 -1.81 10.59 -5.80
C MET A 121 -3.32 10.86 -5.81
N LEU A 122 -4.13 9.95 -5.25
CA LEU A 122 -5.57 10.19 -5.12
C LEU A 122 -5.85 11.33 -4.14
N ARG A 123 -5.14 11.40 -3.01
CA ARG A 123 -5.25 12.52 -2.07
C ARG A 123 -4.86 13.85 -2.71
N GLU A 124 -3.75 13.87 -3.47
CA GLU A 124 -3.34 15.07 -4.23
C GLU A 124 -4.43 15.51 -5.21
N ARG A 125 -5.01 14.59 -5.99
CA ARG A 125 -6.09 14.90 -6.93
C ARG A 125 -7.34 15.45 -6.23
N VAL A 126 -7.72 14.90 -5.07
CA VAL A 126 -8.86 15.42 -4.28
C VAL A 126 -8.56 16.82 -3.79
N LEU A 127 -7.35 17.08 -3.28
CA LEU A 127 -6.95 18.42 -2.85
C LEU A 127 -6.96 19.41 -4.01
N ASP A 128 -6.45 19.04 -5.19
CA ASP A 128 -6.47 19.89 -6.39
C ASP A 128 -7.91 20.21 -6.81
N SER A 129 -8.80 19.21 -6.84
CA SER A 129 -10.22 19.44 -7.15
C SER A 129 -10.89 20.38 -6.16
N LEU A 130 -10.60 20.24 -4.85
CA LEU A 130 -11.17 21.14 -3.83
C LEU A 130 -10.67 22.58 -3.99
N ILE A 131 -9.42 22.76 -4.41
CA ILE A 131 -8.88 24.09 -4.72
C ILE A 131 -9.64 24.70 -5.92
N GLU A 132 -9.74 23.96 -7.01
CA GLU A 132 -10.43 24.42 -8.24
C GLU A 132 -11.88 24.79 -7.94
N MET A 133 -12.62 23.93 -7.24
CA MET A 133 -14.02 24.18 -6.87
C MET A 133 -14.22 25.45 -6.04
N ASN A 134 -13.28 25.78 -5.13
CA ASN A 134 -13.38 26.95 -4.27
C ASN A 134 -12.91 28.24 -4.96
N LEU A 135 -12.08 28.14 -6.02
CA LEU A 135 -11.59 29.29 -6.76
C LEU A 135 -12.60 29.88 -7.74
N ASP A 136 -13.53 29.05 -8.22
CA ASP A 136 -14.58 29.45 -9.17
C ASP A 136 -15.83 30.01 -8.49
N ASP A 137 -15.89 30.00 -7.13
CA ASP A 137 -17.00 30.58 -6.38
C ASP A 137 -16.81 32.12 -6.25
N PRO A 138 -17.66 32.94 -6.92
CA PRO A 138 -17.56 34.40 -6.87
C PRO A 138 -17.82 35.00 -5.47
N LYS A 139 -18.25 34.20 -4.48
CA LYS A 139 -18.48 34.64 -3.10
C LYS A 139 -17.23 34.59 -2.24
N HIS A 140 -16.14 34.00 -2.71
CA HIS A 140 -14.89 33.94 -1.95
C HIS A 140 -14.03 35.18 -2.20
N SER A 141 -13.62 35.86 -1.13
CA SER A 141 -12.77 37.05 -1.23
C SER A 141 -11.34 36.65 -1.66
N ARG A 142 -10.74 37.43 -2.55
CA ARG A 142 -9.35 37.24 -3.05
C ARG A 142 -8.28 37.07 -1.94
N ALA A 143 -8.57 37.49 -0.71
CA ALA A 143 -7.66 37.34 0.43
C ALA A 143 -7.72 35.93 1.04
N SER A 144 -8.93 35.34 1.14
CA SER A 144 -9.10 33.95 1.61
C SER A 144 -8.49 32.94 0.63
N ASP A 145 -8.54 33.23 -0.69
CA ASP A 145 -7.97 32.36 -1.73
C ASP A 145 -6.43 32.26 -1.62
N LYS A 146 -5.77 33.37 -1.33
CA LYS A 146 -4.30 33.38 -1.12
C LYS A 146 -3.91 32.56 0.11
N VAL A 147 -4.66 32.66 1.20
CA VAL A 147 -4.40 31.89 2.44
C VAL A 147 -4.68 30.42 2.21
N ALA A 148 -5.79 30.07 1.55
CA ALA A 148 -6.11 28.70 1.20
C ALA A 148 -5.04 28.08 0.30
N ARG A 149 -4.61 28.75 -0.76
CA ARG A 149 -3.50 28.29 -1.63
C ARG A 149 -2.20 28.08 -0.86
N PHE A 150 -1.83 29.03 0.00
CA PHE A 150 -0.62 28.92 0.81
C PHE A 150 -0.67 27.72 1.77
N LEU A 151 -1.79 27.52 2.46
CA LEU A 151 -1.98 26.37 3.35
C LEU A 151 -1.91 25.04 2.60
N ILE A 152 -2.55 24.95 1.45
CA ILE A 152 -2.56 23.75 0.62
C ILE A 152 -1.17 23.44 0.06
N GLU A 153 -0.44 24.43 -0.45
CA GLU A 153 0.96 24.25 -0.90
C GLU A 153 1.88 23.84 0.26
N SER A 154 1.66 24.38 1.45
CA SER A 154 2.38 23.98 2.66
C SER A 154 2.10 22.53 3.03
N ILE A 155 0.83 22.10 3.03
CA ILE A 155 0.41 20.72 3.27
C ILE A 155 1.01 19.78 2.22
N LYS A 156 0.94 20.12 0.93
CA LYS A 156 1.54 19.34 -0.16
C LYS A 156 3.05 19.19 0.03
N LYS A 157 3.73 20.23 0.47
CA LYS A 157 5.17 20.22 0.72
C LYS A 157 5.53 19.28 1.88
N GLU A 158 4.78 19.29 2.96
CA GLU A 158 4.95 18.37 4.08
C GLU A 158 4.68 16.93 3.66
N PHE A 159 3.62 16.67 2.91
CA PHE A 159 3.28 15.35 2.37
C PHE A 159 4.38 14.79 1.45
N ARG A 160 4.99 15.62 0.59
CA ARG A 160 6.13 15.22 -0.27
C ARG A 160 7.41 14.93 0.52
N ILE A 161 7.62 15.63 1.63
CA ILE A 161 8.76 15.38 2.52
C ILE A 161 8.61 14.01 3.19
N ASP A 162 7.42 13.65 3.64
CA ASP A 162 7.15 12.34 4.24
C ASP A 162 7.27 11.19 3.24
N GLN A 163 6.85 11.38 1.99
CA GLN A 163 7.06 10.38 0.94
C GLN A 163 8.55 10.11 0.66
N LYS A 164 9.41 11.13 0.75
CA LYS A 164 10.87 10.95 0.63
C LYS A 164 11.47 10.25 1.85
N ARG A 165 10.92 10.45 3.05
CA ARG A 165 11.35 9.76 4.27
C ARG A 165 10.96 8.30 4.29
N THR A 166 9.77 7.95 3.80
CA THR A 166 9.32 6.54 3.68
C THR A 166 10.03 5.76 2.59
N SER A 167 10.59 6.44 1.55
CA SER A 167 11.42 5.80 0.52
C SER A 167 12.87 5.57 0.97
N LEU A 168 13.30 6.18 2.07
CA LEU A 168 14.59 5.95 2.71
C LEU A 168 14.40 4.99 3.90
N SER A 169 14.18 3.72 3.60
CA SER A 169 14.20 2.66 4.62
C SER A 169 15.54 2.69 5.37
N PRO A 170 15.56 2.76 6.71
CA PRO A 170 16.80 2.74 7.48
C PRO A 170 17.53 1.38 7.42
N TYR A 171 16.98 0.39 6.75
CA TYR A 171 17.52 -0.97 6.68
C TYR A 171 18.20 -1.36 5.36
N GLY A 172 18.43 -0.42 4.44
CA GLY A 172 18.98 -0.68 3.10
C GLY A 172 20.47 -0.40 2.94
N ARG A 173 21.35 -0.80 3.89
CA ARG A 173 22.79 -0.90 3.62
C ARG A 173 23.32 -2.26 4.05
N GLY A 174 23.06 -3.27 3.21
CA GLY A 174 23.83 -4.49 3.21
C GLY A 174 25.28 -4.16 2.87
N ARG A 175 26.19 -4.46 3.78
CA ARG A 175 27.64 -4.40 3.56
C ARG A 175 27.99 -5.31 2.38
N GLN A 176 28.43 -4.72 1.27
CA GLN A 176 29.14 -5.46 0.24
C GLN A 176 30.46 -5.95 0.86
N GLY A 177 30.59 -7.27 0.97
CA GLY A 177 31.82 -7.93 1.37
C GLY A 177 32.93 -7.63 0.36
N ARG A 178 34.10 -7.15 0.81
CA ARG A 178 35.31 -7.06 0.03
C ARG A 178 35.77 -8.48 -0.34
N PRO A 179 36.20 -8.74 -1.55
CA PRO A 179 36.92 -9.97 -1.87
C PRO A 179 38.30 -9.92 -1.19
N GLN A 180 38.61 -10.98 -0.45
CA GLN A 180 39.98 -11.21 0.04
C GLN A 180 40.85 -11.56 -1.17
N GLN A 181 41.92 -10.81 -1.36
CA GLN A 181 43.06 -11.21 -2.18
C GLN A 181 43.91 -12.18 -1.40
N GLU A 182 44.02 -13.37 -1.92
CA GLU A 182 45.08 -14.31 -1.54
C GLU A 182 46.41 -13.87 -2.14
N SER A 183 47.43 -13.84 -1.29
CA SER A 183 48.85 -13.89 -1.66
C SER A 183 49.53 -14.98 -0.81
#